data_bd7858e2a805cc2a4f7852985cd86180
#
_entry.id   bd7858e2a805cc2a4f7852985cd86180
#
_cell.length_a   1.000
_cell.length_b   1.000
_cell.length_c   1.000
_cell.angle_alpha   90.00
_cell.angle_beta   90.00
_cell.angle_gamma   90.00
#
_symmetry.space_group_name_H-M   'P 1'
#
loop_
_entity.id
_entity.type
_entity.pdbx_description
1 polymer ?
#
loop_
_entity_poly.entity_id
_entity_poly.type
_entity_poly.pdbx_seq_one_letter_code
_entity_poly.pdbx_strand_id
1 'polypeptide(L)'
;LSWQLKDKACVVGVGNTAYGVFPQIDDYGLAAEALNLACHDAGISIDEIDGVILNRLGSYERFTEATNINPAYCMRTDEEGRMSGICLMMAAQLVATGMANVVALVYANNAKSAGIKYGGADDVNQWAPWGYTSPGAFHAMAFARHMHKFGTQSRDLANISVAFRKHATLNPNAVKRQPITIDDHQNSRFVCEPLHLLDYCIINDGAVVIIVTSAERARDMRKKPVYIGGFAGQDQFRHASMPPLDYWFPSLQAVAGKIYARAEIARDAVDALMIYDNFTPTVLFSLEGLGFCRQGEGGQFVRDGMLELGRGRWPTNTSGGHLSESYMQGWGLLAESVRQCRGEASERQVPDCKVVQYICATNMSMSIIFHS
;
A
#
# COMPACT_ATOMS: atom_id res chain seq x y z
N LEU A 1 -26.96 -8.13 -3.79
CA LEU A 1 -26.89 -7.42 -2.50
C LEU A 1 -25.90 -6.28 -2.63
N SER A 2 -26.37 -5.01 -2.46
CA SER A 2 -25.50 -3.83 -2.40
C SER A 2 -24.51 -4.00 -1.25
N TRP A 3 -23.29 -3.51 -1.43
CA TRP A 3 -22.29 -3.52 -0.36
C TRP A 3 -22.67 -2.47 0.70
N GLN A 4 -23.05 -2.94 1.88
CA GLN A 4 -23.64 -2.10 2.92
C GLN A 4 -22.70 -1.04 3.51
N LEU A 5 -21.38 -1.19 3.31
CA LEU A 5 -20.38 -0.25 3.82
C LEU A 5 -20.02 0.86 2.82
N LYS A 6 -20.57 0.84 1.60
CA LYS A 6 -20.30 1.88 0.60
C LYS A 6 -20.62 3.26 1.20
N ASP A 7 -19.60 4.12 1.17
CA ASP A 7 -19.69 5.53 1.61
C ASP A 7 -20.20 5.73 3.05
N LYS A 8 -20.09 4.71 3.91
CA LYS A 8 -20.47 4.82 5.33
C LYS A 8 -19.36 5.38 6.20
N ALA A 9 -18.11 5.25 5.76
CA ALA A 9 -16.94 5.73 6.48
C ALA A 9 -16.04 6.56 5.55
N CYS A 10 -15.34 7.52 6.16
CA CYS A 10 -14.39 8.40 5.49
C CYS A 10 -13.05 8.39 6.20
N VAL A 11 -11.99 8.54 5.42
CA VAL A 11 -10.69 8.96 5.95
C VAL A 11 -10.70 10.47 6.11
N VAL A 12 -10.42 10.93 7.33
CA VAL A 12 -10.48 12.36 7.70
C VAL A 12 -9.13 12.90 8.15
N GLY A 13 -8.17 12.04 8.49
CA GLY A 13 -6.81 12.43 8.85
C GLY A 13 -5.78 11.45 8.35
N VAL A 14 -4.64 11.97 7.89
CA VAL A 14 -3.45 11.19 7.53
C VAL A 14 -2.21 11.86 8.11
N GLY A 15 -1.41 11.09 8.84
CA GLY A 15 -0.15 11.53 9.41
C GLY A 15 0.96 10.53 9.11
N ASN A 16 2.10 11.01 8.69
CA ASN A 16 3.29 10.18 8.54
C ASN A 16 4.53 10.94 9.01
N THR A 17 5.43 10.23 9.65
CA THR A 17 6.74 10.77 10.03
C THR A 17 7.60 11.01 8.80
N ALA A 18 8.75 11.63 8.96
CA ALA A 18 9.84 11.47 8.02
C ALA A 18 10.18 9.98 7.86
N TYR A 19 10.73 9.60 6.71
CA TYR A 19 11.19 8.26 6.42
C TYR A 19 12.71 8.22 6.33
N GLY A 20 13.36 7.24 6.96
CA GLY A 20 14.82 7.21 6.96
C GLY A 20 15.43 6.13 7.84
N VAL A 21 16.43 6.51 8.64
CA VAL A 21 17.08 5.66 9.64
C VAL A 21 17.18 6.47 10.94
N PHE A 22 16.44 6.06 11.96
CA PHE A 22 16.26 6.81 13.21
C PHE A 22 16.59 5.96 14.44
N PRO A 23 17.88 5.65 14.71
CA PRO A 23 18.27 4.75 15.78
C PRO A 23 17.97 5.29 17.20
N GLN A 24 17.64 6.57 17.32
CA GLN A 24 17.33 7.24 18.58
C GLN A 24 15.88 7.17 19.00
N ILE A 25 14.99 6.68 18.13
CA ILE A 25 13.55 6.59 18.39
C ILE A 25 13.06 5.18 18.03
N ASP A 26 12.22 4.61 18.86
CA ASP A 26 11.62 3.32 18.61
C ASP A 26 10.31 3.44 17.78
N ASP A 27 9.73 2.31 17.45
CA ASP A 27 8.49 2.24 16.68
C ASP A 27 7.30 2.88 17.41
N TYR A 28 7.26 2.86 18.74
CA TYR A 28 6.20 3.52 19.53
C TYR A 28 6.33 5.04 19.52
N GLY A 29 7.54 5.55 19.60
CA GLY A 29 7.81 6.99 19.45
C GLY A 29 7.45 7.50 18.07
N LEU A 30 7.83 6.76 17.01
CA LEU A 30 7.42 7.07 15.63
C LEU A 30 5.88 7.02 15.47
N ALA A 31 5.22 6.04 16.09
CA ALA A 31 3.76 5.92 16.08
C ALA A 31 3.08 7.11 16.75
N ALA A 32 3.59 7.56 17.90
CA ALA A 32 3.04 8.72 18.61
C ALA A 32 3.21 10.02 17.81
N GLU A 33 4.34 10.22 17.14
CA GLU A 33 4.54 11.35 16.22
C GLU A 33 3.54 11.33 15.08
N ALA A 34 3.39 10.19 14.39
CA ALA A 34 2.44 10.06 13.28
C ALA A 34 0.98 10.23 13.72
N LEU A 35 0.62 9.79 14.93
CA LEU A 35 -0.71 9.99 15.51
C LEU A 35 -1.01 11.47 15.71
N ASN A 36 -0.10 12.22 16.31
CA ASN A 36 -0.24 13.66 16.49
C ASN A 36 -0.40 14.39 15.14
N LEU A 37 0.40 14.01 14.14
CA LEU A 37 0.28 14.56 12.78
C LEU A 37 -1.09 14.26 12.16
N ALA A 38 -1.60 13.04 12.32
CA ALA A 38 -2.91 12.64 11.79
C ALA A 38 -4.06 13.38 12.51
N CYS A 39 -4.00 13.56 13.84
CA CYS A 39 -4.96 14.35 14.60
C CYS A 39 -4.95 15.81 14.15
N HIS A 40 -3.76 16.38 13.96
CA HIS A 40 -3.61 17.74 13.45
C HIS A 40 -4.20 17.89 12.04
N ASP A 41 -3.95 16.92 11.14
CA ASP A 41 -4.52 16.92 9.79
C ASP A 41 -6.06 16.84 9.83
N ALA A 42 -6.61 15.95 10.65
CA ALA A 42 -8.06 15.82 10.84
C ALA A 42 -8.71 17.04 11.55
N GLY A 43 -7.95 17.80 12.31
CA GLY A 43 -8.43 18.89 13.15
C GLY A 43 -9.20 18.42 14.38
N ILE A 44 -8.77 17.30 14.98
CA ILE A 44 -9.36 16.71 16.19
C ILE A 44 -8.37 16.66 17.34
N SER A 45 -8.91 16.61 18.57
CA SER A 45 -8.13 16.24 19.75
C SER A 45 -7.83 14.73 19.75
N ILE A 46 -6.72 14.36 20.34
CA ILE A 46 -6.36 12.95 20.55
C ILE A 46 -7.39 12.22 21.44
N ASP A 47 -8.03 12.94 22.37
CA ASP A 47 -9.05 12.42 23.27
C ASP A 47 -10.37 12.04 22.56
N GLU A 48 -10.55 12.46 21.31
CA GLU A 48 -11.71 12.08 20.50
C GLU A 48 -11.58 10.68 19.88
N ILE A 49 -10.39 10.07 19.96
CA ILE A 49 -10.12 8.72 19.43
C ILE A 49 -10.64 7.70 20.43
N ASP A 50 -11.71 7.00 20.06
CA ASP A 50 -12.35 5.97 20.87
C ASP A 50 -12.08 4.54 20.34
N GLY A 51 -11.44 4.41 19.15
CA GLY A 51 -11.00 3.15 18.57
C GLY A 51 -9.57 3.20 18.07
N VAL A 52 -8.79 2.13 18.30
CA VAL A 52 -7.41 1.99 17.81
C VAL A 52 -7.19 0.61 17.22
N ILE A 53 -6.60 0.55 16.04
CA ILE A 53 -6.13 -0.68 15.41
C ILE A 53 -4.63 -0.55 15.14
N LEU A 54 -3.82 -1.32 15.87
CA LEU A 54 -2.37 -1.37 15.71
C LEU A 54 -1.99 -2.46 14.72
N ASN A 55 -1.20 -2.08 13.72
CA ASN A 55 -0.59 -3.03 12.81
C ASN A 55 0.93 -2.99 13.01
N ARG A 56 1.53 -4.16 13.22
CA ARG A 56 2.95 -4.39 13.49
C ARG A 56 3.42 -4.03 14.92
N LEU A 57 2.84 -3.08 15.61
CA LEU A 57 3.21 -2.75 16.98
C LEU A 57 2.86 -3.89 17.95
N GLY A 58 3.83 -4.28 18.80
CA GLY A 58 3.75 -5.48 19.63
C GLY A 58 2.82 -5.37 20.84
N SER A 59 2.58 -4.15 21.38
CA SER A 59 1.76 -3.93 22.59
C SER A 59 0.88 -2.70 22.45
N TYR A 60 -0.42 -2.88 22.72
CA TYR A 60 -1.36 -1.76 22.80
C TYR A 60 -1.20 -0.99 24.11
N GLU A 61 -0.85 -1.64 25.23
CA GLU A 61 -0.61 -0.98 26.52
C GLU A 61 0.54 0.04 26.37
N ARG A 62 1.66 -0.39 25.80
CA ARG A 62 2.80 0.50 25.57
C ARG A 62 2.46 1.65 24.62
N PHE A 63 1.66 1.39 23.59
CA PHE A 63 1.19 2.43 22.69
C PHE A 63 0.31 3.46 23.41
N THR A 64 -0.68 2.99 24.19
CA THR A 64 -1.60 3.88 24.93
C THR A 64 -0.87 4.68 26.01
N GLU A 65 0.11 4.07 26.69
CA GLU A 65 1.00 4.79 27.63
C GLU A 65 1.83 5.87 26.93
N ALA A 66 2.44 5.54 25.78
CA ALA A 66 3.28 6.49 25.03
C ALA A 66 2.47 7.66 24.44
N THR A 67 1.19 7.46 24.13
CA THR A 67 0.31 8.46 23.51
C THR A 67 -0.66 9.12 24.49
N ASN A 68 -0.77 8.60 25.72
CA ASN A 68 -1.73 9.02 26.75
C ASN A 68 -3.19 8.98 26.28
N ILE A 69 -3.54 8.02 25.40
CA ILE A 69 -4.93 7.82 24.96
C ILE A 69 -5.59 6.68 25.74
N ASN A 70 -6.91 6.75 25.89
CA ASN A 70 -7.69 5.70 26.54
C ASN A 70 -8.88 5.27 25.66
N PRO A 71 -8.64 4.53 24.57
CA PRO A 71 -9.69 4.16 23.64
C PRO A 71 -10.62 3.10 24.26
N ALA A 72 -11.90 3.18 23.93
CA ALA A 72 -12.89 2.16 24.31
C ALA A 72 -12.66 0.82 23.58
N TYR A 73 -12.05 0.88 22.39
CA TYR A 73 -11.77 -0.27 21.56
C TYR A 73 -10.31 -0.26 21.08
N CYS A 74 -9.55 -1.30 21.40
CA CYS A 74 -8.18 -1.44 20.96
C CYS A 74 -7.88 -2.88 20.50
N MET A 75 -7.26 -3.02 19.33
CA MET A 75 -6.84 -4.33 18.82
C MET A 75 -5.52 -4.26 18.08
N ARG A 76 -4.88 -5.43 17.92
CA ARG A 76 -3.67 -5.61 17.12
C ARG A 76 -3.94 -6.57 15.96
N THR A 77 -3.18 -6.38 14.89
CA THR A 77 -3.20 -7.23 13.72
C THR A 77 -1.79 -7.67 13.34
N ASP A 78 -1.70 -8.76 12.58
CA ASP A 78 -0.44 -9.29 12.05
C ASP A 78 0.23 -8.33 11.04
N GLU A 79 1.49 -8.68 10.66
CA GLU A 79 2.39 -7.80 9.90
C GLU A 79 2.33 -7.99 8.38
N GLU A 80 1.34 -8.64 7.82
CA GLU A 80 1.25 -8.87 6.38
C GLU A 80 0.86 -7.60 5.60
N GLY A 81 1.43 -7.44 4.38
CA GLY A 81 1.23 -6.24 3.57
C GLY A 81 -0.21 -5.88 3.25
N ARG A 82 -1.09 -6.88 3.08
CA ARG A 82 -2.53 -6.67 2.88
C ARG A 82 -3.26 -6.09 4.10
N MET A 83 -2.65 -6.21 5.28
CA MET A 83 -3.31 -5.80 6.53
C MET A 83 -3.60 -4.32 6.59
N SER A 84 -2.87 -3.49 5.86
CA SER A 84 -3.20 -2.06 5.75
C SER A 84 -4.63 -1.82 5.28
N GLY A 85 -5.06 -2.49 4.22
CA GLY A 85 -6.42 -2.38 3.71
C GLY A 85 -7.45 -3.16 4.55
N ILE A 86 -7.08 -4.29 5.14
CA ILE A 86 -7.94 -5.03 6.07
C ILE A 86 -8.26 -4.16 7.30
N CYS A 87 -7.24 -3.52 7.91
CA CYS A 87 -7.43 -2.60 9.01
C CYS A 87 -8.38 -1.44 8.64
N LEU A 88 -8.23 -0.90 7.43
CA LEU A 88 -9.13 0.15 6.95
C LEU A 88 -10.59 -0.34 6.84
N MET A 89 -10.79 -1.55 6.32
CA MET A 89 -12.13 -2.15 6.27
C MET A 89 -12.70 -2.41 7.67
N MET A 90 -11.88 -2.87 8.62
CA MET A 90 -12.28 -3.08 10.01
C MET A 90 -12.70 -1.75 10.67
N ALA A 91 -11.92 -0.68 10.47
CA ALA A 91 -12.29 0.65 10.95
C ALA A 91 -13.62 1.12 10.34
N ALA A 92 -13.81 0.92 9.04
CA ALA A 92 -15.08 1.25 8.38
C ALA A 92 -16.27 0.47 8.98
N GLN A 93 -16.08 -0.80 9.36
CA GLN A 93 -17.09 -1.61 10.04
C GLN A 93 -17.39 -1.10 11.45
N LEU A 94 -16.35 -0.82 12.25
CA LEU A 94 -16.50 -0.28 13.61
C LEU A 94 -17.32 1.01 13.61
N VAL A 95 -16.98 1.91 12.70
CA VAL A 95 -17.66 3.20 12.56
C VAL A 95 -19.09 3.03 12.02
N ALA A 96 -19.29 2.20 10.99
CA ALA A 96 -20.61 1.99 10.40
C ALA A 96 -21.60 1.27 11.32
N THR A 97 -21.11 0.52 12.30
CA THR A 97 -21.92 -0.18 13.30
C THR A 97 -22.08 0.59 14.61
N GLY A 98 -21.42 1.75 14.75
CA GLY A 98 -21.44 2.55 15.98
C GLY A 98 -20.65 1.94 17.14
N MET A 99 -19.79 0.96 16.89
CA MET A 99 -18.88 0.42 17.92
C MET A 99 -17.78 1.39 18.30
N ALA A 100 -17.36 2.24 17.37
CA ALA A 100 -16.47 3.37 17.60
C ALA A 100 -16.87 4.54 16.69
N ASN A 101 -16.56 5.76 17.11
CA ASN A 101 -16.86 6.98 16.36
C ASN A 101 -15.66 7.49 15.57
N VAL A 102 -14.46 7.39 16.15
CA VAL A 102 -13.19 7.84 15.56
C VAL A 102 -12.15 6.76 15.77
N VAL A 103 -11.71 6.15 14.69
CA VAL A 103 -10.74 5.04 14.71
C VAL A 103 -9.40 5.49 14.16
N ALA A 104 -8.35 5.38 14.96
CA ALA A 104 -6.98 5.54 14.52
C ALA A 104 -6.39 4.18 14.09
N LEU A 105 -5.94 4.12 12.84
CA LEU A 105 -5.19 3.00 12.28
C LEU A 105 -3.71 3.35 12.34
N VAL A 106 -2.93 2.58 13.07
CA VAL A 106 -1.54 2.91 13.40
C VAL A 106 -0.61 1.85 12.87
N TYR A 107 0.36 2.27 12.07
CA TYR A 107 1.49 1.46 11.62
C TYR A 107 2.80 2.17 11.94
N ALA A 108 3.74 1.47 12.52
CA ALA A 108 5.10 1.95 12.72
C ALA A 108 6.13 0.84 12.51
N ASN A 109 7.31 1.24 12.08
CA ASN A 109 8.39 0.32 11.73
C ASN A 109 9.75 0.98 11.93
N ASN A 110 10.61 0.37 12.75
CA ASN A 110 12.01 0.74 12.93
C ASN A 110 12.98 -0.34 12.40
N ALA A 111 12.54 -1.13 11.43
CA ALA A 111 13.27 -2.32 10.96
C ALA A 111 14.69 -2.02 10.49
N LYS A 112 14.92 -0.84 9.90
CA LYS A 112 16.26 -0.47 9.42
C LYS A 112 17.21 -0.23 10.59
N SER A 113 16.81 0.56 11.58
CA SER A 113 17.60 0.85 12.78
C SER A 113 17.76 -0.37 13.68
N ALA A 114 16.72 -1.22 13.76
CA ALA A 114 16.75 -2.48 14.51
C ALA A 114 17.54 -3.60 13.81
N GLY A 115 18.01 -3.38 12.57
CA GLY A 115 18.77 -4.38 11.82
C GLY A 115 17.96 -5.59 11.38
N ILE A 116 16.64 -5.47 11.27
CA ILE A 116 15.75 -6.56 10.86
C ILE A 116 16.02 -6.89 9.39
N LYS A 117 16.17 -8.18 9.11
CA LYS A 117 16.31 -8.72 7.75
C LYS A 117 15.01 -9.42 7.35
N TYR A 118 14.60 -9.22 6.11
CA TYR A 118 13.46 -9.93 5.52
C TYR A 118 13.96 -11.10 4.66
N GLY A 119 13.80 -12.31 5.19
CA GLY A 119 14.27 -13.55 4.57
C GLY A 119 15.71 -13.92 4.95
N GLY A 120 16.05 -15.16 4.74
CA GLY A 120 17.34 -15.77 5.05
C GLY A 120 17.21 -17.28 5.22
N ALA A 121 18.34 -17.97 5.45
CA ALA A 121 18.35 -19.41 5.69
C ALA A 121 17.64 -19.79 7.02
N ASP A 122 17.51 -18.85 7.93
CA ASP A 122 16.87 -19.01 9.23
C ASP A 122 15.36 -18.70 9.18
N ASP A 123 14.82 -18.37 8.01
CA ASP A 123 13.39 -18.18 7.84
C ASP A 123 12.68 -19.51 8.14
N VAL A 124 11.68 -19.47 9.03
CA VAL A 124 10.84 -20.62 9.43
C VAL A 124 9.98 -21.17 8.29
N ASN A 125 10.13 -20.63 7.09
CA ASN A 125 9.46 -21.14 5.90
C ASN A 125 9.90 -22.57 5.60
N GLN A 126 8.96 -23.52 5.60
CA GLN A 126 9.20 -24.94 5.30
C GLN A 126 9.90 -25.20 3.93
N TRP A 127 9.94 -24.22 3.06
CA TRP A 127 10.56 -24.27 1.73
C TRP A 127 12.00 -23.74 1.68
N ALA A 128 12.48 -23.15 2.77
CA ALA A 128 13.84 -22.61 2.86
C ALA A 128 14.95 -23.65 2.51
N PRO A 129 14.84 -24.93 2.94
CA PRO A 129 15.80 -25.97 2.54
C PRO A 129 15.89 -26.22 1.03
N TRP A 130 14.87 -25.83 0.28
CA TRP A 130 14.79 -25.97 -1.18
C TRP A 130 15.18 -24.69 -1.93
N GLY A 131 15.78 -23.72 -1.25
CA GLY A 131 16.21 -22.45 -1.83
C GLY A 131 15.15 -21.34 -1.85
N TYR A 132 13.95 -21.61 -1.34
CA TYR A 132 12.91 -20.59 -1.19
C TYR A 132 13.11 -19.86 0.15
N THR A 133 14.09 -18.96 0.18
CA THR A 133 14.58 -18.33 1.41
C THR A 133 14.05 -16.92 1.64
N SER A 134 13.25 -16.38 0.72
CA SER A 134 12.75 -15.01 0.84
C SER A 134 11.51 -14.75 -0.03
N PRO A 135 10.69 -13.74 0.31
CA PRO A 135 9.61 -13.29 -0.58
C PRO A 135 10.10 -12.92 -1.98
N GLY A 136 11.35 -12.41 -2.11
CA GLY A 136 11.97 -12.10 -3.39
C GLY A 136 12.17 -13.33 -4.28
N ALA A 137 12.52 -14.48 -3.71
CA ALA A 137 12.64 -15.73 -4.44
C ALA A 137 11.30 -16.16 -5.07
N PHE A 138 10.19 -16.02 -4.32
CA PHE A 138 8.86 -16.32 -4.85
C PHE A 138 8.48 -15.40 -6.02
N HIS A 139 8.69 -14.09 -5.87
CA HIS A 139 8.39 -13.13 -6.94
C HIS A 139 9.28 -13.35 -8.16
N ALA A 140 10.54 -13.75 -7.97
CA ALA A 140 11.45 -14.12 -9.06
C ALA A 140 10.93 -15.35 -9.83
N MET A 141 10.50 -16.41 -9.14
CA MET A 141 9.91 -17.59 -9.78
C MET A 141 8.60 -17.27 -10.52
N ALA A 142 7.71 -16.49 -9.89
CA ALA A 142 6.46 -16.06 -10.51
C ALA A 142 6.70 -15.21 -11.76
N PHE A 143 7.69 -14.31 -11.72
CA PHE A 143 8.06 -13.51 -12.87
C PHE A 143 8.77 -14.33 -13.95
N ALA A 144 9.66 -15.26 -13.61
CA ALA A 144 10.26 -16.19 -14.56
C ALA A 144 9.19 -17.03 -15.31
N ARG A 145 8.14 -17.44 -14.57
CA ARG A 145 6.96 -18.09 -15.19
C ARG A 145 6.24 -17.15 -16.17
N HIS A 146 6.07 -15.88 -15.80
CA HIS A 146 5.46 -14.87 -16.67
C HIS A 146 6.30 -14.61 -17.93
N MET A 147 7.63 -14.49 -17.77
CA MET A 147 8.57 -14.36 -18.88
C MET A 147 8.47 -15.53 -19.86
N HIS A 148 8.47 -16.76 -19.35
CA HIS A 148 8.33 -17.97 -20.18
C HIS A 148 7.00 -18.02 -20.93
N LYS A 149 5.92 -17.65 -20.27
CA LYS A 149 4.56 -17.75 -20.81
C LYS A 149 4.22 -16.67 -21.83
N PHE A 150 4.71 -15.45 -21.62
CA PHE A 150 4.28 -14.26 -22.35
C PHE A 150 5.42 -13.49 -23.03
N GLY A 151 6.68 -13.90 -22.84
CA GLY A 151 7.83 -13.22 -23.43
C GLY A 151 8.20 -11.89 -22.79
N THR A 152 7.62 -11.55 -21.63
CA THR A 152 8.00 -10.36 -20.86
C THR A 152 9.46 -10.43 -20.45
N GLN A 153 10.15 -9.30 -20.43
CA GLN A 153 11.59 -9.23 -20.14
C GLN A 153 11.85 -8.48 -18.83
N SER A 154 13.02 -8.76 -18.20
CA SER A 154 13.47 -8.00 -17.02
C SER A 154 13.52 -6.48 -17.28
N ARG A 155 13.89 -6.08 -18.51
CA ARG A 155 13.91 -4.68 -18.96
C ARG A 155 12.51 -4.02 -18.90
N ASP A 156 11.43 -4.77 -18.96
CA ASP A 156 10.07 -4.23 -18.83
C ASP A 156 9.81 -3.75 -17.40
N LEU A 157 10.33 -4.49 -16.40
CA LEU A 157 10.23 -4.10 -14.99
C LEU A 157 10.99 -2.81 -14.68
N ALA A 158 12.08 -2.55 -15.40
CA ALA A 158 12.84 -1.31 -15.25
C ALA A 158 11.99 -0.06 -15.48
N ASN A 159 10.99 -0.11 -16.39
CA ASN A 159 10.08 1.01 -16.63
C ASN A 159 9.25 1.35 -15.39
N ILE A 160 8.87 0.35 -14.58
CA ILE A 160 8.15 0.56 -13.32
C ILE A 160 9.06 1.29 -12.33
N SER A 161 10.27 0.79 -12.11
CA SER A 161 11.25 1.37 -11.18
C SER A 161 11.61 2.81 -11.56
N VAL A 162 11.82 3.07 -12.85
CA VAL A 162 12.13 4.41 -13.38
C VAL A 162 10.96 5.37 -13.19
N ALA A 163 9.73 4.96 -13.51
CA ALA A 163 8.53 5.77 -13.32
C ALA A 163 8.33 6.16 -11.85
N PHE A 164 8.41 5.18 -10.94
CA PHE A 164 8.22 5.45 -9.50
C PHE A 164 9.37 6.27 -8.91
N ARG A 165 10.60 6.10 -9.37
CA ARG A 165 11.72 6.95 -8.99
C ARG A 165 11.53 8.39 -9.51
N LYS A 166 11.01 8.58 -10.71
CA LYS A 166 10.64 9.88 -11.25
C LYS A 166 9.59 10.56 -10.37
N HIS A 167 8.55 9.85 -9.95
CA HIS A 167 7.55 10.37 -9.01
C HIS A 167 8.18 10.73 -7.65
N ALA A 168 9.07 9.90 -7.13
CA ALA A 168 9.77 10.16 -5.87
C ALA A 168 10.64 11.44 -5.90
N THR A 169 11.13 11.87 -7.07
CA THR A 169 11.86 13.16 -7.16
C THR A 169 11.00 14.36 -6.76
N LEU A 170 9.68 14.24 -6.95
CA LEU A 170 8.68 15.27 -6.61
C LEU A 170 8.20 15.15 -5.14
N ASN A 171 8.61 14.11 -4.42
CA ASN A 171 8.21 13.88 -3.04
C ASN A 171 9.34 14.18 -2.06
N PRO A 172 9.27 15.28 -1.29
CA PRO A 172 10.34 15.65 -0.36
C PRO A 172 10.57 14.59 0.74
N ASN A 173 9.56 13.77 1.06
CA ASN A 173 9.65 12.73 2.08
C ASN A 173 10.16 11.37 1.55
N ALA A 174 10.41 11.25 0.25
CA ALA A 174 10.90 10.00 -0.32
C ALA A 174 12.38 9.75 0.03
N VAL A 175 12.69 8.52 0.46
CA VAL A 175 14.05 8.09 0.85
C VAL A 175 15.00 8.06 -0.36
N LYS A 176 14.48 7.68 -1.54
CA LYS A 176 15.25 7.55 -2.78
C LYS A 176 14.76 8.56 -3.82
N ARG A 177 15.45 9.69 -3.93
CA ARG A 177 15.05 10.78 -4.83
C ARG A 177 15.97 11.00 -6.04
N GLN A 178 17.12 10.31 -6.09
CA GLN A 178 18.02 10.43 -7.25
C GLN A 178 17.41 9.70 -8.45
N PRO A 179 17.24 10.37 -9.61
CA PRO A 179 16.74 9.72 -10.82
C PRO A 179 17.56 8.49 -11.19
N ILE A 180 16.91 7.53 -11.81
CA ILE A 180 17.54 6.34 -12.39
C ILE A 180 17.07 6.13 -13.82
N THR A 181 17.90 5.45 -14.59
CA THR A 181 17.62 5.04 -15.98
C THR A 181 17.29 3.53 -16.03
N ILE A 182 16.82 3.11 -17.19
CA ILE A 182 16.63 1.68 -17.48
C ILE A 182 17.98 0.93 -17.39
N ASP A 183 19.06 1.55 -17.84
CA ASP A 183 20.38 0.93 -17.81
C ASP A 183 20.93 0.86 -16.37
N ASP A 184 20.64 1.84 -15.50
CA ASP A 184 20.95 1.72 -14.06
C ASP A 184 20.27 0.52 -13.44
N HIS A 185 19.00 0.27 -13.79
CA HIS A 185 18.27 -0.90 -13.33
C HIS A 185 18.93 -2.19 -13.82
N GLN A 186 19.17 -2.30 -15.12
CA GLN A 186 19.72 -3.51 -15.74
C GLN A 186 21.18 -3.81 -15.32
N ASN A 187 21.95 -2.78 -14.98
CA ASN A 187 23.32 -2.92 -14.46
C ASN A 187 23.36 -3.12 -12.93
N SER A 188 22.24 -2.97 -12.24
CA SER A 188 22.19 -3.26 -10.81
C SER A 188 22.29 -4.78 -10.59
N ARG A 189 22.91 -5.17 -9.44
CA ARG A 189 23.12 -6.61 -9.16
C ARG A 189 21.81 -7.37 -9.09
N PHE A 190 21.85 -8.64 -9.49
CA PHE A 190 20.77 -9.56 -9.16
C PHE A 190 20.71 -9.82 -7.64
N VAL A 191 19.52 -9.86 -7.10
CA VAL A 191 19.25 -10.35 -5.73
C VAL A 191 18.75 -11.79 -5.80
N CYS A 192 17.79 -12.05 -6.66
CA CYS A 192 17.34 -13.39 -7.06
C CYS A 192 16.92 -13.31 -8.52
N GLU A 193 17.74 -13.85 -9.44
CA GLU A 193 17.49 -13.79 -10.88
C GLU A 193 16.08 -14.32 -11.21
N PRO A 194 15.27 -13.62 -12.06
CA PRO A 194 15.63 -12.49 -12.92
C PRO A 194 15.45 -11.09 -12.30
N LEU A 195 15.30 -10.96 -10.98
CA LEU A 195 15.06 -9.69 -10.31
C LEU A 195 16.36 -9.01 -9.86
N HIS A 196 16.51 -7.76 -10.27
CA HIS A 196 17.60 -6.87 -9.88
C HIS A 196 17.32 -6.17 -8.54
N LEU A 197 18.35 -5.54 -7.97
CA LEU A 197 18.21 -4.77 -6.72
C LEU A 197 17.13 -3.68 -6.81
N LEU A 198 16.98 -3.05 -7.97
CA LEU A 198 15.99 -1.98 -8.18
C LEU A 198 14.56 -2.50 -8.40
N ASP A 199 14.37 -3.82 -8.43
CA ASP A 199 13.05 -4.45 -8.39
C ASP A 199 12.49 -4.62 -6.97
N TYR A 200 13.30 -4.35 -5.93
CA TYR A 200 12.96 -4.59 -4.54
C TYR A 200 12.56 -3.29 -3.83
N CYS A 201 11.58 -3.39 -2.93
CA CYS A 201 11.28 -2.31 -2.01
C CYS A 201 12.47 -1.98 -1.11
N ILE A 202 12.49 -0.75 -0.61
CA ILE A 202 13.51 -0.29 0.33
C ILE A 202 13.19 -0.72 1.76
N ILE A 203 14.19 -0.70 2.65
CA ILE A 203 14.00 -0.91 4.09
C ILE A 203 14.37 0.40 4.78
N ASN A 204 13.45 0.95 5.55
CA ASN A 204 13.59 2.20 6.29
C ASN A 204 12.74 2.19 7.56
N ASP A 205 12.92 3.19 8.40
CA ASP A 205 12.10 3.46 9.57
C ASP A 205 11.04 4.51 9.23
N GLY A 206 9.93 4.50 9.97
CA GLY A 206 8.87 5.47 9.85
C GLY A 206 7.54 4.95 10.39
N ALA A 207 6.56 5.84 10.42
CA ALA A 207 5.19 5.52 10.84
C ALA A 207 4.16 6.21 9.96
N VAL A 208 2.99 5.62 9.88
CA VAL A 208 1.80 6.18 9.22
C VAL A 208 0.58 5.93 10.09
N VAL A 209 -0.22 6.97 10.30
CA VAL A 209 -1.51 6.89 10.97
C VAL A 209 -2.60 7.41 10.04
N ILE A 210 -3.72 6.69 10.02
CA ILE A 210 -4.92 7.05 9.26
C ILE A 210 -6.10 7.13 10.23
N ILE A 211 -6.86 8.23 10.19
CA ILE A 211 -8.05 8.43 11.04
C ILE A 211 -9.30 8.24 10.18
N VAL A 212 -10.17 7.38 10.67
CA VAL A 212 -11.46 7.02 10.04
C VAL A 212 -12.61 7.41 10.95
N THR A 213 -13.65 8.00 10.37
CA THR A 213 -14.91 8.31 11.07
C THR A 213 -16.11 8.10 10.14
N SER A 214 -17.33 8.30 10.64
CA SER A 214 -18.54 8.18 9.81
C SER A 214 -18.59 9.26 8.74
N ALA A 215 -19.24 8.94 7.62
CA ALA A 215 -19.48 9.90 6.55
C ALA A 215 -20.34 11.08 7.02
N GLU A 216 -21.22 10.88 8.00
CA GLU A 216 -22.04 11.93 8.60
C GLU A 216 -21.15 12.94 9.34
N ARG A 217 -20.32 12.46 10.28
CA ARG A 217 -19.40 13.31 11.03
C ARG A 217 -18.37 14.01 10.14
N ALA A 218 -17.87 13.31 9.13
CA ALA A 218 -16.81 13.80 8.23
C ALA A 218 -17.20 15.05 7.44
N ARG A 219 -18.51 15.27 7.19
CA ARG A 219 -19.02 16.44 6.44
C ARG A 219 -18.74 17.76 7.14
N ASP A 220 -18.73 17.74 8.47
CA ASP A 220 -18.54 18.94 9.29
C ASP A 220 -17.09 19.13 9.74
N MET A 221 -16.18 18.26 9.28
CA MET A 221 -14.78 18.32 9.66
C MET A 221 -13.94 19.24 8.76
N ARG A 222 -12.76 19.61 9.27
CA ARG A 222 -11.85 20.58 8.64
C ARG A 222 -11.42 20.22 7.20
N LYS A 223 -11.20 18.95 6.95
CA LYS A 223 -10.67 18.46 5.67
C LYS A 223 -11.78 17.87 4.81
N LYS A 224 -11.60 17.97 3.49
CA LYS A 224 -12.46 17.28 2.54
C LYS A 224 -12.48 15.78 2.86
N PRO A 225 -13.64 15.16 3.11
CA PRO A 225 -13.73 13.76 3.41
C PRO A 225 -13.35 12.91 2.20
N VAL A 226 -12.62 11.81 2.44
CA VAL A 226 -12.31 10.82 1.40
C VAL A 226 -13.08 9.55 1.74
N TYR A 227 -14.08 9.25 0.91
CA TYR A 227 -15.00 8.15 1.12
C TYR A 227 -14.35 6.80 0.79
N ILE A 228 -14.66 5.79 1.58
CA ILE A 228 -14.34 4.39 1.28
C ILE A 228 -15.49 3.83 0.42
N GLY A 229 -15.37 4.00 -0.90
CA GLY A 229 -16.43 3.66 -1.85
C GLY A 229 -16.60 2.16 -2.05
N GLY A 230 -15.52 1.39 -2.02
CA GLY A 230 -15.56 -0.07 -2.21
C GLY A 230 -14.35 -0.79 -1.63
N PHE A 231 -14.57 -2.02 -1.22
CA PHE A 231 -13.54 -2.98 -0.81
C PHE A 231 -13.83 -4.35 -1.40
N ALA A 232 -12.78 -5.04 -1.89
CA ALA A 232 -12.88 -6.43 -2.29
C ALA A 232 -11.58 -7.17 -1.97
N GLY A 233 -11.69 -8.39 -1.48
CA GLY A 233 -10.57 -9.29 -1.22
C GLY A 233 -10.85 -10.68 -1.77
N GLN A 234 -9.78 -11.39 -2.09
CA GLN A 234 -9.80 -12.80 -2.49
C GLN A 234 -8.49 -13.47 -2.07
N ASP A 235 -8.60 -14.45 -1.20
CA ASP A 235 -7.47 -15.19 -0.67
C ASP A 235 -7.36 -16.57 -1.30
N GLN A 236 -6.14 -17.08 -1.42
CA GLN A 236 -5.79 -18.42 -1.90
C GLN A 236 -5.41 -19.34 -0.75
N PHE A 237 -6.26 -19.44 0.27
CA PHE A 237 -5.97 -20.22 1.48
C PHE A 237 -5.71 -21.71 1.21
N ARG A 238 -6.33 -22.28 0.19
CA ARG A 238 -6.15 -23.71 -0.13
C ARG A 238 -4.69 -24.06 -0.47
N HIS A 239 -3.90 -23.11 -0.94
CA HIS A 239 -2.51 -23.27 -1.32
C HIS A 239 -1.63 -22.15 -0.74
N ALA A 240 -1.98 -21.62 0.44
CA ALA A 240 -1.35 -20.42 0.99
C ALA A 240 0.14 -20.59 1.28
N SER A 241 0.58 -21.79 1.69
CA SER A 241 2.00 -22.04 1.97
C SER A 241 2.85 -22.20 0.70
N MET A 242 2.27 -22.58 -0.42
CA MET A 242 2.95 -22.66 -1.72
C MET A 242 1.92 -22.47 -2.85
N PRO A 243 1.53 -21.23 -3.13
CA PRO A 243 0.55 -20.95 -4.18
C PRO A 243 1.13 -21.27 -5.57
N PRO A 244 0.29 -21.62 -6.57
CA PRO A 244 0.73 -21.70 -7.96
C PRO A 244 1.39 -20.41 -8.41
N LEU A 245 2.41 -20.48 -9.27
CA LEU A 245 3.20 -19.32 -9.70
C LEU A 245 2.40 -18.25 -10.49
N ASP A 246 1.21 -18.55 -10.90
CA ASP A 246 0.27 -17.63 -11.54
C ASP A 246 -1.02 -17.40 -10.72
N TYR A 247 -0.97 -17.69 -9.40
CA TYR A 247 -2.08 -17.54 -8.46
C TYR A 247 -2.67 -16.12 -8.44
N TRP A 248 -1.84 -15.14 -8.67
CA TRP A 248 -2.20 -13.72 -8.64
C TRP A 248 -3.31 -13.38 -9.64
N PHE A 249 -3.31 -13.99 -10.82
CA PHE A 249 -4.27 -13.66 -11.87
C PHE A 249 -5.71 -14.05 -11.50
N PRO A 250 -6.06 -15.31 -11.17
CA PRO A 250 -7.43 -15.64 -10.77
C PRO A 250 -7.88 -14.93 -9.50
N SER A 251 -6.99 -14.66 -8.54
CA SER A 251 -7.33 -13.91 -7.33
C SER A 251 -7.71 -12.47 -7.64
N LEU A 252 -6.91 -11.78 -8.45
CA LEU A 252 -7.19 -10.40 -8.85
C LEU A 252 -8.40 -10.29 -9.78
N GLN A 253 -8.63 -11.27 -10.65
CA GLN A 253 -9.86 -11.35 -11.46
C GLN A 253 -11.11 -11.44 -10.55
N ALA A 254 -11.04 -12.24 -9.49
CA ALA A 254 -12.13 -12.33 -8.52
C ALA A 254 -12.32 -11.02 -7.73
N VAL A 255 -11.24 -10.29 -7.44
CA VAL A 255 -11.29 -8.94 -6.85
C VAL A 255 -11.92 -7.96 -7.84
N ALA A 256 -11.47 -7.95 -9.10
CA ALA A 256 -12.01 -7.09 -10.16
C ALA A 256 -13.52 -7.24 -10.34
N GLY A 257 -14.01 -8.48 -10.35
CA GLY A 257 -15.44 -8.79 -10.47
C GLY A 257 -16.31 -8.25 -9.33
N LYS A 258 -15.69 -7.88 -8.19
CA LYS A 258 -16.40 -7.40 -7.00
C LYS A 258 -16.22 -5.91 -6.75
N ILE A 259 -14.99 -5.39 -6.95
CA ILE A 259 -14.61 -4.05 -6.48
C ILE A 259 -15.40 -2.94 -7.17
N TYR A 260 -15.47 -2.97 -8.49
CA TYR A 260 -16.16 -1.94 -9.27
C TYR A 260 -17.68 -1.97 -9.05
N ALA A 261 -18.26 -3.17 -8.94
CA ALA A 261 -19.68 -3.33 -8.62
C ALA A 261 -20.02 -2.82 -7.20
N ARG A 262 -19.13 -3.04 -6.21
CA ARG A 262 -19.34 -2.59 -4.84
C ARG A 262 -19.19 -1.07 -4.70
N ALA A 263 -18.25 -0.49 -5.40
CA ALA A 263 -18.06 0.95 -5.43
C ALA A 263 -19.09 1.67 -6.32
N GLU A 264 -19.73 0.97 -7.23
CA GLU A 264 -20.57 1.56 -8.30
C GLU A 264 -19.79 2.56 -9.17
N ILE A 265 -18.50 2.29 -9.36
CA ILE A 265 -17.55 3.12 -10.11
C ILE A 265 -16.96 2.22 -11.20
N ALA A 266 -16.97 2.68 -12.45
CA ALA A 266 -16.32 1.97 -13.54
C ALA A 266 -14.80 2.02 -13.43
N ARG A 267 -14.09 0.97 -13.88
CA ARG A 267 -12.62 0.96 -13.89
C ARG A 267 -12.04 2.17 -14.63
N ASP A 268 -12.65 2.55 -15.74
CA ASP A 268 -12.17 3.66 -16.57
C ASP A 268 -12.40 5.05 -15.91
N ALA A 269 -13.16 5.12 -14.81
CA ALA A 269 -13.33 6.31 -14.00
C ALA A 269 -12.26 6.44 -12.89
N VAL A 270 -11.35 5.48 -12.76
CA VAL A 270 -10.22 5.57 -11.83
C VAL A 270 -9.18 6.52 -12.40
N ASP A 271 -8.78 7.51 -11.61
CA ASP A 271 -7.84 8.57 -12.00
C ASP A 271 -6.38 8.21 -11.68
N ALA A 272 -6.14 7.52 -10.58
CA ALA A 272 -4.80 7.11 -10.14
C ALA A 272 -4.82 5.75 -9.45
N LEU A 273 -3.67 5.06 -9.51
CA LEU A 273 -3.49 3.76 -8.88
C LEU A 273 -2.43 3.84 -7.78
N MET A 274 -2.71 3.22 -6.64
CA MET A 274 -1.75 2.97 -5.57
C MET A 274 -1.59 1.46 -5.42
N ILE A 275 -0.53 0.92 -6.02
CA ILE A 275 -0.28 -0.52 -6.10
C ILE A 275 0.81 -0.90 -5.10
N TYR A 276 0.57 -1.92 -4.30
CA TYR A 276 1.54 -2.49 -3.37
C TYR A 276 2.75 -3.04 -4.13
N ASP A 277 3.81 -2.25 -4.19
CA ASP A 277 5.02 -2.50 -4.97
C ASP A 277 6.18 -2.98 -4.09
N ASN A 278 5.96 -4.05 -3.32
CA ASN A 278 7.07 -4.72 -2.63
C ASN A 278 8.14 -5.24 -3.61
N PHE A 279 7.71 -5.59 -4.83
CA PHE A 279 8.53 -5.93 -5.98
C PHE A 279 7.87 -5.41 -7.25
N THR A 280 8.67 -5.08 -8.27
CA THR A 280 8.14 -4.63 -9.57
C THR A 280 7.18 -5.62 -10.25
N PRO A 281 7.40 -6.97 -10.20
CA PRO A 281 6.42 -7.91 -10.75
C PRO A 281 5.02 -7.79 -10.13
N THR A 282 4.91 -7.42 -8.85
CA THR A 282 3.61 -7.23 -8.19
C THR A 282 2.78 -6.14 -8.85
N VAL A 283 3.44 -5.06 -9.31
CA VAL A 283 2.80 -3.99 -10.07
C VAL A 283 2.26 -4.51 -11.39
N LEU A 284 3.11 -5.20 -12.16
CA LEU A 284 2.73 -5.77 -13.45
C LEU A 284 1.56 -6.75 -13.30
N PHE A 285 1.62 -7.65 -12.33
CA PHE A 285 0.56 -8.62 -12.05
C PHE A 285 -0.76 -7.94 -11.65
N SER A 286 -0.68 -6.85 -10.86
CA SER A 286 -1.85 -6.07 -10.46
C SER A 286 -2.56 -5.44 -11.66
N LEU A 287 -1.79 -4.85 -12.58
CA LEU A 287 -2.33 -4.24 -13.81
C LEU A 287 -3.07 -5.26 -14.68
N GLU A 288 -2.47 -6.41 -14.92
CA GLU A 288 -3.07 -7.48 -15.70
C GLU A 288 -4.28 -8.10 -14.98
N GLY A 289 -4.12 -8.42 -13.70
CA GLY A 289 -5.14 -9.11 -12.92
C GLY A 289 -6.40 -8.27 -12.68
N LEU A 290 -6.28 -6.95 -12.52
CA LEU A 290 -7.42 -6.02 -12.41
C LEU A 290 -7.96 -5.59 -13.78
N GLY A 291 -7.28 -5.99 -14.88
CA GLY A 291 -7.73 -5.76 -16.25
C GLY A 291 -7.44 -4.34 -16.77
N PHE A 292 -6.44 -3.63 -16.23
CA PHE A 292 -5.94 -2.38 -16.81
C PHE A 292 -5.24 -2.60 -18.15
N CYS A 293 -4.66 -3.80 -18.33
CA CYS A 293 -4.23 -4.36 -19.59
C CYS A 293 -4.59 -5.86 -19.65
N ARG A 294 -4.46 -6.50 -20.81
CA ARG A 294 -4.69 -7.94 -20.93
C ARG A 294 -3.54 -8.72 -20.28
N GLN A 295 -3.83 -9.97 -19.89
CA GLN A 295 -2.82 -10.88 -19.38
C GLN A 295 -1.72 -11.10 -20.42
N GLY A 296 -0.47 -10.86 -20.03
CA GLY A 296 0.71 -10.94 -20.89
C GLY A 296 1.07 -9.64 -21.62
N GLU A 297 0.23 -8.60 -21.55
CA GLU A 297 0.50 -7.29 -22.18
C GLU A 297 1.11 -6.27 -21.19
N GLY A 298 1.26 -6.63 -19.92
CA GLY A 298 1.79 -5.74 -18.88
C GLY A 298 3.16 -5.13 -19.22
N GLY A 299 4.04 -5.92 -19.84
CA GLY A 299 5.36 -5.42 -20.29
C GLY A 299 5.25 -4.29 -21.31
N GLN A 300 4.39 -4.41 -22.32
CA GLN A 300 4.14 -3.35 -23.30
C GLN A 300 3.48 -2.14 -22.61
N PHE A 301 2.49 -2.37 -21.76
CA PHE A 301 1.76 -1.32 -21.05
C PHE A 301 2.70 -0.40 -20.25
N VAL A 302 3.69 -0.96 -19.53
CA VAL A 302 4.64 -0.15 -18.77
C VAL A 302 5.67 0.54 -19.67
N ARG A 303 6.09 -0.07 -20.79
CA ARG A 303 6.96 0.58 -21.79
C ARG A 303 6.30 1.80 -22.45
N ASP A 304 4.99 1.75 -22.64
CA ASP A 304 4.21 2.87 -23.21
C ASP A 304 4.07 4.06 -22.26
N GLY A 305 4.59 3.94 -21.02
CA GLY A 305 4.58 4.99 -20.01
C GLY A 305 3.22 5.21 -19.36
N MET A 306 2.34 4.20 -19.37
CA MET A 306 0.97 4.29 -18.85
C MET A 306 0.88 4.58 -17.35
N LEU A 307 1.98 4.35 -16.60
CA LEU A 307 2.08 4.60 -15.16
C LEU A 307 2.59 6.02 -14.81
N GLU A 308 3.12 6.74 -15.79
CA GLU A 308 3.80 8.02 -15.54
C GLU A 308 2.83 9.17 -15.27
N LEU A 309 3.11 9.94 -14.23
CA LEU A 309 2.41 11.19 -13.96
C LEU A 309 2.62 12.19 -15.13
N GLY A 310 1.53 12.79 -15.58
CA GLY A 310 1.53 13.77 -16.68
C GLY A 310 1.60 13.17 -18.08
N ARG A 311 1.75 11.84 -18.21
CA ARG A 311 1.80 11.16 -19.51
C ARG A 311 0.85 9.95 -19.59
N GLY A 312 0.88 9.13 -18.58
CA GLY A 312 0.13 7.87 -18.56
C GLY A 312 -1.35 8.06 -18.28
N ARG A 313 -2.15 7.09 -18.73
CA ARG A 313 -3.59 7.08 -18.45
C ARG A 313 -3.88 6.82 -16.99
N TRP A 314 -3.06 6.02 -16.30
CA TRP A 314 -3.20 5.70 -14.90
C TRP A 314 -1.90 5.98 -14.13
N PRO A 315 -1.64 7.24 -13.73
CA PRO A 315 -0.52 7.56 -12.87
C PRO A 315 -0.52 6.64 -11.64
N THR A 316 0.61 5.95 -11.41
CA THR A 316 0.67 4.90 -10.41
C THR A 316 1.75 5.21 -9.37
N ASN A 317 1.46 5.03 -8.08
CA ASN A 317 2.39 5.25 -6.97
C ASN A 317 3.08 6.62 -7.07
N THR A 318 2.26 7.66 -7.12
CA THR A 318 2.70 9.05 -7.33
C THR A 318 3.63 9.58 -6.24
N SER A 319 3.65 8.95 -5.06
CA SER A 319 4.62 9.25 -3.99
C SER A 319 6.01 8.65 -4.22
N GLY A 320 6.14 7.71 -5.15
CA GLY A 320 7.33 6.88 -5.38
C GLY A 320 7.22 5.45 -4.87
N GLY A 321 6.15 5.12 -4.15
CA GLY A 321 5.83 3.77 -3.68
C GLY A 321 6.86 3.16 -2.74
N HIS A 322 6.79 1.86 -2.55
CA HIS A 322 7.75 1.11 -1.72
C HIS A 322 9.14 1.02 -2.36
N LEU A 323 9.23 1.16 -3.68
CA LEU A 323 10.50 1.12 -4.42
C LEU A 323 11.34 2.38 -4.20
N SER A 324 10.73 3.51 -3.85
CA SER A 324 11.46 4.78 -3.79
C SER A 324 11.06 5.70 -2.63
N GLU A 325 9.77 5.78 -2.24
CA GLU A 325 9.36 6.59 -1.09
C GLU A 325 9.75 5.92 0.22
N SER A 326 9.06 4.84 0.57
CA SER A 326 9.27 4.13 1.83
C SER A 326 8.53 2.80 1.85
N TYR A 327 9.10 1.78 2.49
CA TYR A 327 8.38 0.53 2.71
C TYR A 327 7.60 0.56 4.03
N MET A 328 6.37 1.04 3.95
CA MET A 328 5.42 1.08 5.08
C MET A 328 4.26 0.10 4.87
N GLN A 329 4.50 -1.05 4.29
CA GLN A 329 3.53 -2.15 4.07
C GLN A 329 2.15 -1.68 3.55
N GLY A 330 2.13 -0.77 2.58
CA GLY A 330 0.91 -0.22 1.96
C GLY A 330 0.34 1.02 2.64
N TRP A 331 0.73 1.32 3.89
CA TRP A 331 0.18 2.45 4.63
C TRP A 331 0.50 3.80 4.00
N GLY A 332 1.72 3.99 3.49
CA GLY A 332 2.10 5.19 2.72
C GLY A 332 1.26 5.36 1.46
N LEU A 333 0.96 4.26 0.77
CA LEU A 333 0.12 4.27 -0.42
C LEU A 333 -1.35 4.62 -0.11
N LEU A 334 -1.88 4.16 1.02
CA LEU A 334 -3.22 4.57 1.49
C LEU A 334 -3.23 6.07 1.83
N ALA A 335 -2.21 6.59 2.51
CA ALA A 335 -2.08 8.00 2.80
C ALA A 335 -1.98 8.85 1.52
N GLU A 336 -1.22 8.38 0.53
CA GLU A 336 -1.13 9.05 -0.79
C GLU A 336 -2.46 9.01 -1.54
N SER A 337 -3.23 7.90 -1.45
CA SER A 337 -4.59 7.83 -2.03
C SER A 337 -5.47 8.95 -1.50
N VAL A 338 -5.42 9.19 -0.20
CA VAL A 338 -6.19 10.26 0.46
C VAL A 338 -5.73 11.64 0.00
N ARG A 339 -4.41 11.89 -0.07
CA ARG A 339 -3.86 13.17 -0.54
C ARG A 339 -4.24 13.46 -1.98
N GLN A 340 -4.20 12.47 -2.85
CA GLN A 340 -4.63 12.62 -4.25
C GLN A 340 -6.12 13.00 -4.35
N CYS A 341 -7.01 12.30 -3.64
CA CYS A 341 -8.44 12.61 -3.62
C CYS A 341 -8.75 14.02 -3.04
N ARG A 342 -7.91 14.51 -2.12
CA ARG A 342 -8.06 15.84 -1.53
C ARG A 342 -7.47 16.98 -2.37
N GLY A 343 -6.61 16.67 -3.36
CA GLY A 343 -5.84 17.68 -4.08
C GLY A 343 -4.63 18.21 -3.28
N GLU A 344 -4.10 17.42 -2.35
CA GLU A 344 -3.05 17.79 -1.40
C GLU A 344 -1.69 17.12 -1.69
N ALA A 345 -1.51 16.53 -2.87
CA ALA A 345 -0.28 15.82 -3.22
C ALA A 345 0.83 16.75 -3.79
N SER A 346 0.65 18.08 -3.77
CA SER A 346 1.63 19.06 -4.24
C SER A 346 2.08 18.80 -5.69
N GLU A 347 3.39 18.84 -6.00
CA GLU A 347 3.93 18.65 -7.34
C GLU A 347 3.59 17.30 -7.99
N ARG A 348 3.23 16.29 -7.19
CA ARG A 348 2.84 14.96 -7.67
C ARG A 348 1.31 14.77 -7.80
N GLN A 349 0.55 15.87 -7.69
CA GLN A 349 -0.89 15.83 -7.82
C GLN A 349 -1.32 15.42 -9.23
N VAL A 350 -2.16 14.39 -9.32
CA VAL A 350 -2.87 14.05 -10.55
C VAL A 350 -3.98 15.08 -10.75
N PRO A 351 -4.03 15.76 -11.91
CA PRO A 351 -5.06 16.76 -12.19
C PRO A 351 -6.48 16.17 -12.03
N ASP A 352 -7.37 16.94 -11.40
CA ASP A 352 -8.78 16.60 -11.20
C ASP A 352 -9.03 15.19 -10.59
N CYS A 353 -8.09 14.67 -9.82
CA CYS A 353 -8.14 13.35 -9.20
C CYS A 353 -9.27 13.26 -8.18
N LYS A 354 -10.26 12.44 -8.46
CA LYS A 354 -11.43 12.19 -7.61
C LYS A 354 -11.52 10.74 -7.15
N VAL A 355 -11.03 9.81 -7.96
CA VAL A 355 -11.13 8.37 -7.71
C VAL A 355 -9.75 7.75 -7.72
N VAL A 356 -9.36 7.17 -6.60
CA VAL A 356 -8.08 6.46 -6.45
C VAL A 356 -8.34 5.01 -6.07
N GLN A 357 -7.66 4.10 -6.75
CA GLN A 357 -7.74 2.67 -6.43
C GLN A 357 -6.44 2.19 -5.78
N TYR A 358 -6.55 1.68 -4.55
CA TYR A 358 -5.48 0.94 -3.88
C TYR A 358 -5.60 -0.54 -4.22
N ILE A 359 -4.46 -1.19 -4.50
CA ILE A 359 -4.37 -2.60 -4.91
C ILE A 359 -3.22 -3.26 -4.16
N CYS A 360 -3.48 -4.40 -3.55
CA CYS A 360 -2.46 -5.26 -2.96
C CYS A 360 -2.59 -6.68 -3.55
N ALA A 361 -1.58 -7.10 -4.29
CA ALA A 361 -1.49 -8.42 -4.92
C ALA A 361 -0.37 -9.23 -4.28
N THR A 362 -0.59 -9.69 -3.06
CA THR A 362 0.25 -10.68 -2.39
C THR A 362 -0.42 -12.07 -2.49
N ASN A 363 -0.05 -13.04 -1.69
CA ASN A 363 -0.76 -14.33 -1.60
C ASN A 363 -2.26 -14.15 -1.36
N MET A 364 -2.63 -13.00 -0.84
CA MET A 364 -3.98 -12.58 -0.53
C MET A 364 -4.20 -11.24 -1.21
N SER A 365 -5.03 -11.24 -2.24
CA SER A 365 -5.27 -10.07 -3.06
C SER A 365 -6.43 -9.24 -2.54
N MET A 366 -6.29 -7.92 -2.59
CA MET A 366 -7.35 -7.01 -2.22
C MET A 366 -7.27 -5.69 -2.99
N SER A 367 -8.40 -4.98 -3.01
CA SER A 367 -8.47 -3.63 -3.55
C SER A 367 -9.47 -2.77 -2.80
N ILE A 368 -9.18 -1.47 -2.74
CA ILE A 368 -10.06 -0.44 -2.17
C ILE A 368 -10.20 0.67 -3.21
N ILE A 369 -11.40 1.20 -3.35
CA ILE A 369 -11.66 2.42 -4.12
C ILE A 369 -11.98 3.54 -3.13
N PHE A 370 -11.20 4.61 -3.23
CA PHE A 370 -11.42 5.88 -2.57
C PHE A 370 -12.01 6.88 -3.56
N HIS A 371 -12.88 7.77 -3.04
CA HIS A 371 -13.34 8.91 -3.85
C HIS A 371 -13.65 10.13 -2.95
N SER A 372 -13.82 11.28 -3.57
CA SER A 372 -14.03 12.56 -2.87
C SER A 372 -15.12 13.42 -3.52
#